data_086aa9f546ea9b1125b1fc124934654c
#
_entry.id   086aa9f546ea9b1125b1fc124934654c
#
_cell.length_a   1.000
_cell.length_b   1.000
_cell.length_c   1.000
_cell.angle_alpha   90.00
_cell.angle_beta   90.00
_cell.angle_gamma   90.00
#
_symmetry.space_group_name_H-M   'P 1'
#
loop_
_entity.id
_entity.type
_entity.pdbx_description
1 polymer ?
#
loop_
_entity_poly.entity_id
_entity_poly.type
_entity_poly.pdbx_seq_one_letter_code
_entity_poly.pdbx_strand_id
1 'polypeptide(L)'
;MSTTPPYSPLSPTRRTVLAASAVAGAASVLPASVTAAADSGAVRPFHFKASDNDLADLRRRIDATKWPEQETVADDSQGVRLKTMQQLVHYWQTEHDWRKCEAKLNALPNFVTEIDGLDIHFIHVRSKHDNALPMIVTHGWPGSVIEQLKIIDPLTNPTAHGGTAADAFHLVIPSLPGYGFSAKPTKPGWNPVSIGKAWATLMQRLGYSKYVAQGGDWGAIIVDVMGLQQPPGLLGIHTNMAATVPPEVSKALSAGGPPPAGLSPEEKHAWDGLADFYKNGLGYANEMALRPQTLYGIVDSPAGLAGWILDHDIRSYRMIARVFDGQSEGLSRDDVLDNITLYWLTNTAISSARLYWDTTHNLPPAGFFDARGVKLPVGISAFAEEIYQAPESWAKRAYANLLYYKAHPKGTHFAAWEQPALLVSDVRATFKSLRSV
;
A
#
# COMPACT_ATOMS: atom_id res chain seq x y z
N MET A 1 -43.39 -29.62 8.34
CA MET A 1 -43.34 -29.11 6.94
C MET A 1 -43.74 -27.66 7.02
N SER A 2 -42.76 -26.77 6.98
CA SER A 2 -43.00 -25.30 6.91
C SER A 2 -42.09 -24.78 5.82
N THR A 3 -42.68 -24.35 4.70
CA THR A 3 -42.04 -23.83 3.53
C THR A 3 -41.96 -22.30 3.64
N THR A 4 -40.77 -21.79 3.69
CA THR A 4 -40.48 -20.34 3.60
C THR A 4 -40.33 -19.98 2.11
N PRO A 5 -40.95 -18.88 1.60
CA PRO A 5 -40.80 -18.46 0.20
C PRO A 5 -39.55 -17.63 -0.04
N PRO A 6 -39.04 -17.58 -1.30
CA PRO A 6 -37.82 -16.86 -1.63
C PRO A 6 -38.03 -15.34 -1.72
N TYR A 7 -37.03 -14.60 -1.26
CA TYR A 7 -36.94 -13.13 -1.36
C TYR A 7 -36.70 -12.70 -2.82
N SER A 8 -37.56 -11.85 -3.35
CA SER A 8 -37.35 -11.13 -4.62
C SER A 8 -36.87 -9.70 -4.33
N PRO A 9 -35.92 -9.15 -5.07
CA PRO A 9 -35.49 -7.77 -4.89
C PRO A 9 -36.47 -6.80 -5.60
N LEU A 10 -36.96 -5.82 -4.84
CA LEU A 10 -37.81 -4.73 -5.35
C LEU A 10 -36.92 -3.65 -5.99
N SER A 11 -37.20 -3.35 -7.25
CA SER A 11 -36.69 -2.18 -7.98
C SER A 11 -37.40 -0.89 -7.53
N PRO A 12 -36.71 0.23 -7.27
CA PRO A 12 -37.37 1.51 -7.04
C PRO A 12 -37.65 2.25 -8.34
N THR A 13 -38.93 2.56 -8.58
CA THR A 13 -39.44 3.42 -9.63
C THR A 13 -39.14 4.90 -9.35
N ARG A 14 -38.73 5.60 -10.40
CA ARG A 14 -38.54 7.06 -10.45
C ARG A 14 -39.84 7.80 -10.12
N ARG A 15 -39.77 8.82 -9.27
CA ARG A 15 -40.69 9.96 -9.30
C ARG A 15 -39.94 11.28 -9.17
N THR A 16 -40.03 12.05 -10.24
CA THR A 16 -39.63 13.45 -10.42
C THR A 16 -40.54 14.35 -9.59
N VAL A 17 -39.99 15.31 -8.84
CA VAL A 17 -40.73 16.51 -8.43
C VAL A 17 -39.87 17.74 -8.70
N LEU A 18 -40.30 18.53 -9.64
CA LEU A 18 -39.89 19.92 -9.91
C LEU A 18 -40.59 20.84 -8.88
N ALA A 19 -39.86 21.76 -8.27
CA ALA A 19 -40.42 23.03 -7.80
C ALA A 19 -39.39 24.14 -7.95
N ALA A 20 -39.70 25.06 -8.84
CA ALA A 20 -39.00 26.32 -9.02
C ALA A 20 -39.47 27.34 -7.98
N SER A 21 -38.55 28.12 -7.45
CA SER A 21 -38.87 29.42 -6.80
C SER A 21 -37.75 30.40 -7.06
N ALA A 22 -38.04 31.41 -7.87
CA ALA A 22 -37.18 32.54 -8.11
C ALA A 22 -37.27 33.55 -6.95
N VAL A 23 -36.13 34.02 -6.46
CA VAL A 23 -36.04 35.27 -5.72
C VAL A 23 -34.91 36.10 -6.29
N ALA A 24 -35.26 37.25 -6.86
CA ALA A 24 -34.33 38.29 -7.29
C ALA A 24 -33.81 39.06 -6.09
N GLY A 25 -32.50 39.21 -5.98
CA GLY A 25 -31.83 40.02 -4.96
C GLY A 25 -30.57 40.67 -5.55
N ALA A 26 -30.47 41.97 -5.37
CA ALA A 26 -29.56 42.94 -6.00
C ALA A 26 -28.08 42.56 -5.99
N ALA A 27 -27.43 42.75 -7.14
CA ALA A 27 -26.01 42.65 -7.35
C ALA A 27 -25.29 43.89 -6.74
N SER A 28 -24.47 43.66 -5.71
CA SER A 28 -23.37 44.56 -5.33
C SER A 28 -22.10 44.09 -6.03
N VAL A 29 -21.63 44.84 -6.99
CA VAL A 29 -20.37 44.62 -7.70
C VAL A 29 -19.22 45.01 -6.79
N LEU A 30 -18.63 43.99 -6.14
CA LEU A 30 -17.27 44.12 -5.56
C LEU A 30 -16.26 43.78 -6.66
N PRO A 31 -15.12 44.52 -6.74
CA PRO A 31 -14.10 44.17 -7.72
C PRO A 31 -13.55 42.78 -7.42
N ALA A 32 -13.66 41.90 -8.38
CA ALA A 32 -13.04 40.59 -8.33
C ALA A 32 -11.51 40.78 -8.24
N SER A 33 -10.95 40.54 -7.06
CA SER A 33 -9.53 40.25 -6.95
C SER A 33 -9.27 39.02 -7.83
N VAL A 34 -8.58 39.21 -8.93
CA VAL A 34 -8.04 38.13 -9.73
C VAL A 34 -6.92 37.53 -8.86
N THR A 35 -7.29 36.62 -7.98
CA THR A 35 -6.33 35.64 -7.47
C THR A 35 -5.92 34.84 -8.68
N ALA A 36 -4.68 35.00 -9.13
CA ALA A 36 -4.06 34.10 -10.10
C ALA A 36 -4.35 32.70 -9.63
N ALA A 37 -5.05 31.91 -10.46
CA ALA A 37 -5.25 30.49 -10.18
C ALA A 37 -3.87 29.92 -9.93
N ALA A 38 -3.63 29.40 -8.74
CA ALA A 38 -2.38 28.71 -8.45
C ALA A 38 -2.22 27.64 -9.52
N ASP A 39 -1.04 27.55 -10.14
CA ASP A 39 -0.74 26.52 -11.14
C ASP A 39 -1.00 25.16 -10.48
N SER A 40 -2.11 24.53 -10.84
CA SER A 40 -2.58 23.27 -10.24
C SER A 40 -1.57 22.13 -10.39
N GLY A 41 -0.57 22.33 -11.28
CA GLY A 41 0.54 21.42 -11.52
C GLY A 41 1.83 21.70 -10.74
N ALA A 42 1.91 22.77 -9.96
CA ALA A 42 3.13 23.14 -9.25
C ALA A 42 3.56 22.07 -8.24
N VAL A 43 4.86 21.74 -8.24
CA VAL A 43 5.50 20.92 -7.21
C VAL A 43 5.93 21.84 -6.07
N ARG A 44 5.32 21.65 -4.90
CA ARG A 44 5.53 22.50 -3.72
C ARG A 44 6.30 21.73 -2.64
N PRO A 45 7.28 22.32 -1.96
CA PRO A 45 7.90 21.70 -0.78
C PRO A 45 6.84 21.36 0.27
N PHE A 46 7.04 20.25 0.96
CA PHE A 46 6.16 19.79 2.03
C PHE A 46 6.96 19.54 3.29
N HIS A 47 6.39 19.87 4.43
CA HIS A 47 6.95 19.62 5.75
C HIS A 47 5.80 19.28 6.71
N PHE A 48 5.93 18.18 7.42
CA PHE A 48 4.94 17.77 8.42
C PHE A 48 5.45 18.04 9.83
N LYS A 49 4.55 18.56 10.67
CA LYS A 49 4.79 18.69 12.10
C LYS A 49 3.51 18.36 12.85
N ALA A 50 3.51 17.26 13.60
CA ALA A 50 2.44 16.96 14.52
C ALA A 50 2.37 18.04 15.61
N SER A 51 1.17 18.48 15.96
CA SER A 51 1.03 19.40 17.09
C SER A 51 1.31 18.69 18.42
N ASP A 52 1.77 19.44 19.42
CA ASP A 52 1.97 18.85 20.76
C ASP A 52 0.64 18.40 21.37
N ASN A 53 -0.47 19.06 20.99
CA ASN A 53 -1.82 18.65 21.38
C ASN A 53 -2.22 17.29 20.79
N ASP A 54 -1.91 17.03 19.52
CA ASP A 54 -2.21 15.73 18.89
C ASP A 54 -1.42 14.60 19.55
N LEU A 55 -0.15 14.85 19.89
CA LEU A 55 0.68 13.88 20.61
C LEU A 55 0.21 13.68 22.05
N ALA A 56 -0.24 14.73 22.72
CA ALA A 56 -0.82 14.62 24.06
C ALA A 56 -2.16 13.87 24.04
N ASP A 57 -3.02 14.12 23.03
CA ASP A 57 -4.26 13.38 22.83
C ASP A 57 -4.01 11.89 22.54
N LEU A 58 -3.04 11.56 21.71
CA LEU A 58 -2.62 10.19 21.45
C LEU A 58 -2.24 9.47 22.76
N ARG A 59 -1.37 10.07 23.57
CA ARG A 59 -0.96 9.49 24.87
C ARG A 59 -2.16 9.31 25.81
N ARG A 60 -3.02 10.32 25.93
CA ARG A 60 -4.23 10.25 26.75
C ARG A 60 -5.16 9.11 26.31
N ARG A 61 -5.31 8.87 25.01
CA ARG A 61 -6.15 7.80 24.48
C ARG A 61 -5.52 6.42 24.69
N ILE A 62 -4.21 6.32 24.58
CA ILE A 62 -3.46 5.11 24.93
C ILE A 62 -3.69 4.76 26.40
N ASP A 63 -3.58 5.73 27.32
CA ASP A 63 -3.83 5.56 28.76
C ASP A 63 -5.27 5.10 29.06
N ALA A 64 -6.22 5.58 28.27
CA ALA A 64 -7.65 5.27 28.44
C ALA A 64 -8.08 3.97 27.74
N THR A 65 -7.14 3.18 27.21
CA THR A 65 -7.44 1.93 26.48
C THR A 65 -8.22 0.96 27.37
N LYS A 66 -9.41 0.54 26.90
CA LYS A 66 -10.19 -0.52 27.53
C LYS A 66 -9.82 -1.85 26.87
N TRP A 67 -9.26 -2.75 27.65
CA TRP A 67 -8.84 -4.05 27.17
C TRP A 67 -10.03 -5.03 27.15
N PRO A 68 -10.14 -5.87 26.09
CA PRO A 68 -11.05 -7.01 26.09
C PRO A 68 -10.49 -8.14 26.96
N GLU A 69 -11.29 -9.20 27.08
CA GLU A 69 -10.82 -10.47 27.60
C GLU A 69 -9.74 -11.06 26.69
N GLN A 70 -8.96 -11.96 27.26
CA GLN A 70 -7.95 -12.73 26.52
C GLN A 70 -8.65 -13.65 25.51
N GLU A 71 -7.99 -13.89 24.37
CA GLU A 71 -8.38 -14.92 23.40
C GLU A 71 -8.60 -16.28 24.06
N THR A 72 -9.60 -17.03 23.59
CA THR A 72 -9.99 -18.34 24.18
C THR A 72 -9.28 -19.52 23.55
N VAL A 73 -8.39 -19.28 22.60
CA VAL A 73 -7.57 -20.29 21.90
C VAL A 73 -6.10 -20.14 22.26
N ALA A 74 -5.32 -21.20 22.05
CA ALA A 74 -3.89 -21.19 22.36
C ALA A 74 -3.01 -20.62 21.22
N ASP A 75 -3.60 -20.43 20.03
CA ASP A 75 -2.95 -19.98 18.82
C ASP A 75 -3.44 -18.57 18.39
N ASP A 76 -3.12 -18.16 17.17
CA ASP A 76 -3.46 -16.84 16.62
C ASP A 76 -4.76 -16.87 15.77
N SER A 77 -5.57 -17.94 15.85
CA SER A 77 -6.75 -18.13 14.99
C SER A 77 -7.91 -17.18 15.31
N GLN A 78 -7.86 -16.48 16.45
CA GLN A 78 -8.80 -15.41 16.79
C GLN A 78 -8.24 -13.99 16.52
N GLY A 79 -7.12 -13.88 15.78
CA GLY A 79 -6.49 -12.62 15.41
C GLY A 79 -5.36 -12.19 16.34
N VAL A 80 -5.14 -10.89 16.47
CA VAL A 80 -4.03 -10.31 17.22
C VAL A 80 -4.20 -10.55 18.73
N ARG A 81 -3.22 -11.20 19.35
CA ARG A 81 -3.28 -11.61 20.76
C ARG A 81 -3.21 -10.43 21.73
N LEU A 82 -3.97 -10.52 22.81
CA LEU A 82 -4.02 -9.51 23.85
C LEU A 82 -2.62 -9.20 24.41
N LYS A 83 -1.79 -10.22 24.67
CA LYS A 83 -0.41 -10.05 25.15
C LYS A 83 0.42 -9.15 24.22
N THR A 84 0.38 -9.41 22.91
CA THR A 84 1.11 -8.62 21.91
C THR A 84 0.64 -7.18 21.89
N MET A 85 -0.68 -6.97 21.92
CA MET A 85 -1.26 -5.63 21.97
C MET A 85 -0.87 -4.86 23.23
N GLN A 86 -0.85 -5.51 24.40
CA GLN A 86 -0.45 -4.88 25.65
C GLN A 86 1.04 -4.49 25.64
N GLN A 87 1.93 -5.34 25.10
CA GLN A 87 3.34 -5.04 24.93
C GLN A 87 3.56 -3.87 23.96
N LEU A 88 2.88 -3.87 22.83
CA LEU A 88 2.96 -2.79 21.83
C LEU A 88 2.48 -1.47 22.41
N VAL A 89 1.31 -1.44 23.01
CA VAL A 89 0.70 -0.24 23.60
C VAL A 89 1.53 0.31 24.77
N HIS A 90 2.09 -0.58 25.60
CA HIS A 90 3.00 -0.17 26.68
C HIS A 90 4.25 0.52 26.13
N TYR A 91 4.89 -0.07 25.11
CA TYR A 91 6.07 0.54 24.49
C TYR A 91 5.71 1.86 23.77
N TRP A 92 4.55 1.93 23.13
CA TRP A 92 4.05 3.15 22.48
C TRP A 92 3.88 4.30 23.47
N GLN A 93 3.39 3.98 24.67
CA GLN A 93 3.18 4.94 25.76
C GLN A 93 4.48 5.44 26.39
N THR A 94 5.44 4.52 26.63
CA THR A 94 6.57 4.76 27.53
C THR A 94 7.89 5.05 26.83
N GLU A 95 8.11 4.52 25.63
CA GLU A 95 9.43 4.53 24.99
C GLU A 95 9.41 5.12 23.57
N HIS A 96 8.32 4.93 22.81
CA HIS A 96 8.22 5.43 21.44
C HIS A 96 8.16 6.95 21.40
N ASP A 97 8.96 7.56 20.52
CA ASP A 97 9.03 9.00 20.31
C ASP A 97 8.81 9.35 18.82
N TRP A 98 7.59 9.76 18.51
CA TRP A 98 7.23 10.20 17.16
C TRP A 98 8.14 11.30 16.60
N ARG A 99 8.69 12.19 17.45
CA ARG A 99 9.57 13.26 16.99
C ARG A 99 10.83 12.75 16.28
N LYS A 100 11.29 11.54 16.61
CA LYS A 100 12.41 10.90 15.91
C LYS A 100 12.02 10.51 14.48
N CYS A 101 10.84 9.92 14.30
CA CYS A 101 10.30 9.59 12.96
C CYS A 101 10.04 10.85 12.15
N GLU A 102 9.36 11.85 12.74
CA GLU A 102 9.09 13.14 12.13
C GLU A 102 10.38 13.82 11.63
N ALA A 103 11.44 13.79 12.44
CA ALA A 103 12.74 14.34 12.05
C ALA A 103 13.37 13.56 10.87
N LYS A 104 13.29 12.22 10.86
CA LYS A 104 13.77 11.38 9.75
C LYS A 104 13.02 11.70 8.47
N LEU A 105 11.68 11.77 8.52
CA LEU A 105 10.85 12.10 7.36
C LEU A 105 11.16 13.50 6.81
N ASN A 106 11.25 14.49 7.68
CA ASN A 106 11.51 15.88 7.29
C ASN A 106 12.97 16.14 6.84
N ALA A 107 13.91 15.24 7.15
CA ALA A 107 15.26 15.29 6.61
C ALA A 107 15.32 14.87 5.13
N LEU A 108 14.29 14.23 4.61
CA LEU A 108 14.16 13.88 3.20
C LEU A 108 13.49 15.02 2.42
N PRO A 109 13.77 15.16 1.12
CA PRO A 109 13.06 16.11 0.27
C PRO A 109 11.61 15.65 0.03
N ASN A 110 10.67 16.28 0.73
CA ASN A 110 9.24 16.01 0.64
C ASN A 110 8.55 17.10 -0.17
N PHE A 111 7.59 16.69 -0.99
CA PHE A 111 6.83 17.56 -1.87
C PHE A 111 5.36 17.19 -1.90
N VAL A 112 4.56 18.14 -2.39
CA VAL A 112 3.15 17.91 -2.72
C VAL A 112 2.85 18.54 -4.07
N THR A 113 1.98 17.87 -4.86
CA THR A 113 1.49 18.40 -6.13
C THR A 113 0.04 17.96 -6.34
N GLU A 114 -0.79 18.81 -6.94
CA GLU A 114 -2.16 18.46 -7.23
C GLU A 114 -2.23 17.61 -8.51
N ILE A 115 -2.88 16.44 -8.45
CA ILE A 115 -3.20 15.59 -9.60
C ILE A 115 -4.67 15.23 -9.52
N ASP A 116 -5.43 15.51 -10.58
CA ASP A 116 -6.87 15.24 -10.69
C ASP A 116 -7.68 15.80 -9.50
N GLY A 117 -7.30 17.01 -9.03
CA GLY A 117 -7.97 17.71 -7.93
C GLY A 117 -7.62 17.17 -6.55
N LEU A 118 -6.58 16.36 -6.42
CA LEU A 118 -6.11 15.82 -5.14
C LEU A 118 -4.63 16.13 -4.92
N ASP A 119 -4.29 16.70 -3.77
CA ASP A 119 -2.90 16.92 -3.37
C ASP A 119 -2.24 15.57 -3.06
N ILE A 120 -1.24 15.22 -3.86
CA ILE A 120 -0.44 14.00 -3.72
C ILE A 120 0.90 14.38 -3.09
N HIS A 121 1.16 13.84 -1.91
CA HIS A 121 2.45 13.89 -1.25
C HIS A 121 3.41 12.87 -1.83
N PHE A 122 4.69 13.23 -1.94
CA PHE A 122 5.74 12.28 -2.31
C PHE A 122 7.12 12.71 -1.76
N ILE A 123 7.95 11.71 -1.48
CA ILE A 123 9.38 11.90 -1.22
C ILE A 123 10.10 11.79 -2.56
N HIS A 124 11.00 12.74 -2.87
CA HIS A 124 11.77 12.74 -4.12
C HIS A 124 13.25 12.91 -3.84
N VAL A 125 13.99 11.78 -3.80
CA VAL A 125 15.43 11.77 -3.54
C VAL A 125 16.19 11.58 -4.84
N ARG A 126 16.94 12.59 -5.23
CA ARG A 126 17.83 12.51 -6.39
C ARG A 126 19.19 11.96 -5.99
N SER A 127 19.64 10.93 -6.68
CA SER A 127 21.02 10.45 -6.55
C SER A 127 22.02 11.54 -6.99
N LYS A 128 23.19 11.52 -6.38
CA LYS A 128 24.34 12.33 -6.83
C LYS A 128 25.00 11.82 -8.10
N HIS A 129 24.62 10.63 -8.57
CA HIS A 129 25.18 10.03 -9.78
C HIS A 129 24.39 10.44 -11.02
N ASP A 130 25.08 10.97 -12.04
CA ASP A 130 24.47 11.64 -13.20
C ASP A 130 23.52 10.74 -14.01
N ASN A 131 23.83 9.43 -14.13
CA ASN A 131 23.06 8.47 -14.92
C ASN A 131 22.10 7.62 -14.06
N ALA A 132 21.65 8.14 -12.93
CA ALA A 132 20.71 7.43 -12.07
C ALA A 132 19.37 7.23 -12.80
N LEU A 133 18.86 5.99 -12.79
CA LEU A 133 17.57 5.66 -13.43
C LEU A 133 16.43 6.13 -12.54
N PRO A 134 15.49 6.94 -13.04
CA PRO A 134 14.33 7.33 -12.26
C PRO A 134 13.44 6.12 -11.95
N MET A 135 13.01 6.00 -10.70
CA MET A 135 12.13 4.93 -10.25
C MET A 135 11.04 5.48 -9.33
N ILE A 136 9.79 5.13 -9.62
CA ILE A 136 8.68 5.34 -8.70
C ILE A 136 8.47 4.08 -7.87
N VAL A 137 8.35 4.24 -6.54
CA VAL A 137 8.18 3.15 -5.58
C VAL A 137 6.87 3.34 -4.86
N THR A 138 5.98 2.37 -4.94
CA THR A 138 4.63 2.45 -4.39
C THR A 138 4.43 1.44 -3.27
N HIS A 139 4.04 1.95 -2.09
CA HIS A 139 3.64 1.16 -0.93
C HIS A 139 2.21 0.63 -1.04
N GLY A 140 1.74 -0.08 -0.04
CA GLY A 140 0.37 -0.57 0.08
C GLY A 140 -0.27 -0.33 1.44
N TRP A 141 -1.26 -1.16 1.77
CA TRP A 141 -1.94 -1.18 3.06
C TRP A 141 -1.51 -2.44 3.85
N PRO A 142 -1.25 -2.35 5.14
CA PRO A 142 -1.26 -1.20 6.04
C PRO A 142 0.06 -0.42 6.08
N GLY A 143 0.89 -0.52 5.05
CA GLY A 143 2.14 0.22 4.92
C GLY A 143 1.96 1.71 4.60
N SER A 144 3.06 2.39 4.44
CA SER A 144 3.15 3.79 4.04
C SER A 144 4.54 4.09 3.45
N VAL A 145 4.84 5.35 3.20
CA VAL A 145 6.21 5.76 2.81
C VAL A 145 7.26 5.35 3.84
N ILE A 146 6.87 5.10 5.10
CA ILE A 146 7.78 4.67 6.18
C ILE A 146 8.41 3.31 5.87
N GLU A 147 7.66 2.37 5.32
CA GLU A 147 8.20 1.05 4.96
C GLU A 147 9.32 1.11 3.92
N GLN A 148 9.37 2.20 3.12
CA GLN A 148 10.34 2.38 2.05
C GLN A 148 11.63 3.09 2.51
N LEU A 149 11.69 3.63 3.73
CA LEU A 149 12.81 4.47 4.17
C LEU A 149 14.16 3.76 4.13
N LYS A 150 14.20 2.46 4.41
CA LYS A 150 15.45 1.67 4.48
C LYS A 150 16.08 1.40 3.10
N ILE A 151 15.32 1.51 2.01
CA ILE A 151 15.85 1.30 0.65
C ILE A 151 16.31 2.59 -0.03
N ILE A 152 16.02 3.77 0.56
CA ILE A 152 16.31 5.06 -0.08
C ILE A 152 17.82 5.24 -0.30
N ASP A 153 18.61 5.26 0.78
CA ASP A 153 20.05 5.49 0.65
C ASP A 153 20.75 4.40 -0.14
N PRO A 154 20.49 3.08 0.08
CA PRO A 154 21.07 2.05 -0.76
C PRO A 154 20.80 2.22 -2.27
N LEU A 155 19.62 2.64 -2.68
CA LEU A 155 19.28 2.82 -4.08
C LEU A 155 19.78 4.16 -4.66
N THR A 156 19.82 5.22 -3.86
CA THR A 156 20.25 6.55 -4.35
C THR A 156 21.77 6.78 -4.23
N ASN A 157 22.44 6.06 -3.32
CA ASN A 157 23.87 6.14 -3.07
C ASN A 157 24.52 4.73 -3.06
N PRO A 158 24.39 3.95 -4.16
CA PRO A 158 24.80 2.55 -4.18
C PRO A 158 26.29 2.33 -3.88
N THR A 159 27.15 3.29 -4.17
CA THR A 159 28.60 3.19 -3.91
C THR A 159 28.96 3.10 -2.43
N ALA A 160 28.09 3.55 -1.53
CA ALA A 160 28.22 3.36 -0.08
C ALA A 160 27.65 2.01 0.40
N HIS A 161 26.97 1.27 -0.47
CA HIS A 161 26.24 0.04 -0.16
C HIS A 161 26.60 -1.13 -1.10
N GLY A 162 27.87 -1.27 -1.44
CA GLY A 162 28.41 -2.40 -2.22
C GLY A 162 28.01 -2.44 -3.70
N GLY A 163 27.37 -1.38 -4.22
CA GLY A 163 27.05 -1.20 -5.62
C GLY A 163 28.02 -0.25 -6.34
N THR A 164 27.70 0.08 -7.57
CA THR A 164 28.44 1.02 -8.42
C THR A 164 27.58 2.24 -8.74
N ALA A 165 28.19 3.31 -9.27
CA ALA A 165 27.43 4.49 -9.72
C ALA A 165 26.37 4.13 -10.79
N ALA A 166 26.62 3.11 -11.59
CA ALA A 166 25.69 2.61 -12.60
C ALA A 166 24.45 1.95 -12.00
N ASP A 167 24.43 1.61 -10.72
CA ASP A 167 23.30 1.00 -10.02
C ASP A 167 22.36 2.04 -9.39
N ALA A 168 22.68 3.33 -9.52
CA ALA A 168 21.96 4.40 -8.85
C ALA A 168 20.55 4.65 -9.41
N PHE A 169 19.62 5.05 -8.53
CA PHE A 169 18.27 5.48 -8.88
C PHE A 169 17.98 6.90 -8.35
N HIS A 170 17.18 7.66 -9.08
CA HIS A 170 16.40 8.74 -8.52
C HIS A 170 15.07 8.16 -8.02
N LEU A 171 14.72 8.40 -6.78
CA LEU A 171 13.52 7.79 -6.18
C LEU A 171 12.39 8.81 -6.05
N VAL A 172 11.20 8.38 -6.47
CA VAL A 172 9.94 9.06 -6.22
C VAL A 172 9.04 8.09 -5.43
N ILE A 173 8.69 8.46 -4.19
CA ILE A 173 7.95 7.58 -3.26
C ILE A 173 6.69 8.32 -2.85
N PRO A 174 5.57 8.18 -3.59
CA PRO A 174 4.33 8.85 -3.25
C PRO A 174 3.62 8.16 -2.07
N SER A 175 2.91 8.96 -1.25
CA SER A 175 1.83 8.46 -0.43
C SER A 175 0.61 8.20 -1.31
N LEU A 176 -0.01 7.02 -1.20
CA LEU A 176 -1.24 6.71 -1.93
C LEU A 176 -2.35 7.73 -1.62
N PRO A 177 -3.29 7.98 -2.53
CA PRO A 177 -4.47 8.81 -2.27
C PRO A 177 -5.22 8.35 -1.02
N GLY A 178 -5.41 9.25 -0.06
CA GLY A 178 -6.04 8.92 1.22
C GLY A 178 -5.15 8.26 2.27
N TYR A 179 -3.84 8.13 2.01
CA TYR A 179 -2.83 7.56 2.90
C TYR A 179 -1.83 8.63 3.33
N GLY A 180 -1.29 8.49 4.53
CA GLY A 180 -0.19 9.31 5.03
C GLY A 180 -0.45 10.80 4.81
N PHE A 181 0.41 11.46 4.07
CA PHE A 181 0.34 12.91 3.85
C PHE A 181 -0.38 13.32 2.56
N SER A 182 -0.83 12.38 1.72
CA SER A 182 -1.70 12.72 0.59
C SER A 182 -3.10 13.08 1.05
N ALA A 183 -3.76 13.98 0.30
CA ALA A 183 -5.13 14.37 0.60
C ALA A 183 -6.09 13.17 0.51
N LYS A 184 -7.19 13.29 1.24
CA LYS A 184 -8.25 12.28 1.29
C LYS A 184 -9.23 12.49 0.15
N PRO A 185 -9.46 11.51 -0.72
CA PRO A 185 -10.48 11.60 -1.76
C PRO A 185 -11.86 11.93 -1.17
N THR A 186 -12.53 12.90 -1.77
CA THR A 186 -13.89 13.30 -1.41
C THR A 186 -14.96 12.70 -2.32
N LYS A 187 -14.51 12.02 -3.39
CA LYS A 187 -15.36 11.32 -4.39
C LYS A 187 -14.75 9.95 -4.70
N PRO A 188 -15.57 8.96 -5.09
CA PRO A 188 -15.07 7.69 -5.60
C PRO A 188 -14.24 7.87 -6.88
N GLY A 189 -13.40 6.86 -7.19
CA GLY A 189 -12.65 6.80 -8.45
C GLY A 189 -11.14 6.65 -8.28
N TRP A 190 -10.61 6.77 -7.06
CA TRP A 190 -9.19 6.55 -6.78
C TRP A 190 -8.92 5.06 -6.56
N ASN A 191 -8.89 4.31 -7.66
CA ASN A 191 -8.56 2.88 -7.73
C ASN A 191 -7.20 2.68 -8.44
N PRO A 192 -6.65 1.46 -8.51
CA PRO A 192 -5.34 1.21 -9.13
C PRO A 192 -5.19 1.76 -10.56
N VAL A 193 -6.27 1.84 -11.33
CA VAL A 193 -6.24 2.36 -12.71
C VAL A 193 -6.00 3.86 -12.75
N SER A 194 -6.70 4.63 -11.92
CA SER A 194 -6.51 6.08 -11.81
C SER A 194 -5.20 6.42 -11.09
N ILE A 195 -4.81 5.67 -10.08
CA ILE A 195 -3.53 5.86 -9.40
C ILE A 195 -2.35 5.61 -10.36
N GLY A 196 -2.40 4.56 -11.19
CA GLY A 196 -1.36 4.31 -12.20
C GLY A 196 -1.20 5.46 -13.20
N LYS A 197 -2.32 6.08 -13.64
CA LYS A 197 -2.30 7.30 -14.47
C LYS A 197 -1.72 8.50 -13.72
N ALA A 198 -2.08 8.67 -12.46
CA ALA A 198 -1.54 9.74 -11.62
C ALA A 198 -0.02 9.60 -11.42
N TRP A 199 0.50 8.38 -11.26
CA TRP A 199 1.94 8.12 -11.18
C TRP A 199 2.66 8.46 -12.48
N ALA A 200 2.10 8.13 -13.63
CA ALA A 200 2.64 8.55 -14.93
C ALA A 200 2.68 10.08 -15.05
N THR A 201 1.61 10.77 -14.66
CA THR A 201 1.55 12.23 -14.62
C THR A 201 2.60 12.82 -13.67
N LEU A 202 2.77 12.24 -12.48
CA LEU A 202 3.79 12.66 -11.51
C LEU A 202 5.21 12.55 -12.10
N MET A 203 5.55 11.42 -12.71
CA MET A 203 6.87 11.21 -13.31
C MET A 203 7.13 12.18 -14.46
N GLN A 204 6.14 12.41 -15.32
CA GLN A 204 6.23 13.41 -16.40
C GLN A 204 6.41 14.83 -15.85
N ARG A 205 5.66 15.20 -14.80
CA ARG A 205 5.76 16.53 -14.14
C ARG A 205 7.14 16.78 -13.52
N LEU A 206 7.79 15.73 -13.05
CA LEU A 206 9.17 15.78 -12.54
C LEU A 206 10.22 15.78 -13.65
N GLY A 207 9.81 15.77 -14.94
CA GLY A 207 10.70 15.81 -16.10
C GLY A 207 11.30 14.46 -16.51
N TYR A 208 10.78 13.36 -15.99
CA TYR A 208 11.28 12.03 -16.29
C TYR A 208 10.62 11.45 -17.56
N SER A 209 11.36 11.45 -18.67
CA SER A 209 10.92 10.86 -19.95
C SER A 209 11.12 9.35 -20.03
N LYS A 210 11.98 8.78 -19.16
CA LYS A 210 12.23 7.35 -18.99
C LYS A 210 12.30 7.03 -17.50
N TYR A 211 11.62 5.98 -17.07
CA TYR A 211 11.59 5.56 -15.68
C TYR A 211 11.15 4.10 -15.54
N VAL A 212 11.32 3.54 -14.36
CA VAL A 212 10.84 2.22 -13.98
C VAL A 212 9.94 2.34 -12.75
N ALA A 213 9.17 1.29 -12.46
CA ALA A 213 8.27 1.28 -11.30
C ALA A 213 8.50 0.04 -10.43
N GLN A 214 8.38 0.20 -9.12
CA GLN A 214 8.43 -0.87 -8.13
C GLN A 214 7.25 -0.78 -7.19
N GLY A 215 6.68 -1.92 -6.77
CA GLY A 215 5.60 -1.95 -5.80
C GLY A 215 5.45 -3.28 -5.08
N GLY A 216 4.94 -3.21 -3.86
CA GLY A 216 4.43 -4.32 -3.05
C GLY A 216 2.98 -4.08 -2.67
N ASP A 217 2.21 -5.09 -2.32
CA ASP A 217 0.78 -4.98 -1.95
C ASP A 217 -0.06 -4.20 -2.99
N TRP A 218 -0.81 -3.18 -2.61
CA TRP A 218 -1.49 -2.28 -3.56
C TRP A 218 -0.52 -1.67 -4.57
N GLY A 219 0.70 -1.37 -4.14
CA GLY A 219 1.75 -0.91 -5.06
C GLY A 219 2.06 -1.94 -6.14
N ALA A 220 2.04 -3.24 -5.84
CA ALA A 220 2.21 -4.30 -6.83
C ALA A 220 1.07 -4.28 -7.87
N ILE A 221 -0.18 -4.20 -7.42
CA ILE A 221 -1.34 -4.09 -8.30
C ILE A 221 -1.26 -2.84 -9.18
N ILE A 222 -0.85 -1.71 -8.59
CA ILE A 222 -0.72 -0.44 -9.32
C ILE A 222 0.38 -0.53 -10.39
N VAL A 223 1.54 -1.11 -10.09
CA VAL A 223 2.60 -1.23 -11.12
C VAL A 223 2.24 -2.23 -12.20
N ASP A 224 1.50 -3.31 -11.90
CA ASP A 224 0.95 -4.21 -12.92
C ASP A 224 -0.04 -3.48 -13.83
N VAL A 225 -0.92 -2.67 -13.25
CA VAL A 225 -1.85 -1.81 -14.03
C VAL A 225 -1.09 -0.79 -14.87
N MET A 226 -0.02 -0.18 -14.35
CA MET A 226 0.86 0.68 -15.16
C MET A 226 1.50 -0.11 -16.31
N GLY A 227 1.92 -1.35 -16.07
CA GLY A 227 2.43 -2.26 -17.09
C GLY A 227 1.41 -2.58 -18.18
N LEU A 228 0.12 -2.68 -17.83
CA LEU A 228 -0.98 -2.84 -18.78
C LEU A 228 -1.29 -1.54 -19.55
N GLN A 229 -1.25 -0.40 -18.87
CA GLN A 229 -1.49 0.93 -19.47
C GLN A 229 -0.36 1.37 -20.39
N GLN A 230 0.88 0.91 -20.16
CA GLN A 230 2.09 1.26 -20.90
C GLN A 230 2.25 2.79 -21.08
N PRO A 231 2.25 3.58 -19.99
CA PRO A 231 2.38 5.02 -20.11
C PRO A 231 3.72 5.38 -20.76
N PRO A 232 3.81 6.48 -21.52
CA PRO A 232 5.05 6.91 -22.14
C PRO A 232 6.20 6.99 -21.12
N GLY A 233 7.35 6.41 -21.47
CA GLY A 233 8.56 6.44 -20.64
C GLY A 233 8.67 5.33 -19.60
N LEU A 234 7.64 4.54 -19.32
CA LEU A 234 7.76 3.38 -18.43
C LEU A 234 8.50 2.25 -19.16
N LEU A 235 9.71 1.91 -18.66
CA LEU A 235 10.60 0.93 -19.30
C LEU A 235 10.38 -0.50 -18.79
N GLY A 236 9.92 -0.65 -17.54
CA GLY A 236 9.72 -1.95 -16.90
C GLY A 236 9.21 -1.78 -15.48
N ILE A 237 8.78 -2.89 -14.90
CA ILE A 237 8.23 -2.93 -13.54
C ILE A 237 8.93 -4.00 -12.70
N HIS A 238 8.90 -3.83 -11.38
CA HIS A 238 9.34 -4.82 -10.41
C HIS A 238 8.29 -4.96 -9.30
N THR A 239 8.03 -6.18 -8.86
CA THR A 239 7.09 -6.45 -7.77
C THR A 239 7.63 -7.47 -6.79
N ASN A 240 7.29 -7.34 -5.51
CA ASN A 240 7.52 -8.34 -4.48
C ASN A 240 6.24 -9.09 -4.06
N MET A 241 5.08 -8.72 -4.61
CA MET A 241 3.83 -9.47 -4.50
C MET A 241 3.24 -9.66 -5.91
N ALA A 242 3.75 -10.66 -6.65
CA ALA A 242 3.44 -10.82 -8.05
C ALA A 242 2.02 -11.38 -8.30
N ALA A 243 1.25 -10.76 -9.19
CA ALA A 243 -0.09 -11.20 -9.56
C ALA A 243 -0.04 -12.31 -10.62
N THR A 244 0.38 -13.51 -10.23
CA THR A 244 0.71 -14.60 -11.16
C THR A 244 -0.19 -15.83 -11.06
N VAL A 245 -1.27 -15.76 -10.28
CA VAL A 245 -2.14 -16.92 -10.03
C VAL A 245 -2.85 -17.35 -11.32
N PRO A 246 -2.67 -18.62 -11.77
CA PRO A 246 -3.33 -19.11 -12.96
C PRO A 246 -4.86 -19.13 -12.80
N PRO A 247 -5.62 -18.94 -13.90
CA PRO A 247 -7.09 -18.88 -13.85
C PRO A 247 -7.76 -20.11 -13.24
N GLU A 248 -7.24 -21.29 -13.52
CA GLU A 248 -7.73 -22.55 -12.94
C GLU A 248 -7.52 -22.64 -11.43
N VAL A 249 -6.39 -22.09 -10.95
CA VAL A 249 -6.07 -21.99 -9.52
C VAL A 249 -6.99 -20.95 -8.86
N SER A 250 -7.10 -19.75 -9.43
CA SER A 250 -7.97 -18.68 -8.94
C SER A 250 -9.44 -19.12 -8.87
N LYS A 251 -9.93 -19.84 -9.89
CA LYS A 251 -11.29 -20.38 -9.91
C LYS A 251 -11.51 -21.40 -8.78
N ALA A 252 -10.56 -22.30 -8.55
CA ALA A 252 -10.68 -23.31 -7.51
C ALA A 252 -10.65 -22.66 -6.11
N LEU A 253 -9.76 -21.68 -5.87
CA LEU A 253 -9.69 -20.90 -4.62
C LEU A 253 -11.00 -20.19 -4.33
N SER A 254 -11.54 -19.46 -5.32
CA SER A 254 -12.80 -18.69 -5.16
C SER A 254 -14.02 -19.60 -4.91
N ALA A 255 -13.97 -20.83 -5.40
CA ALA A 255 -15.03 -21.82 -5.16
C ALA A 255 -14.84 -22.61 -3.86
N GLY A 256 -13.76 -22.40 -3.09
CA GLY A 256 -13.40 -23.21 -1.94
C GLY A 256 -13.14 -24.68 -2.30
N GLY A 257 -12.74 -24.94 -3.56
CA GLY A 257 -12.48 -26.28 -4.10
C GLY A 257 -11.10 -26.84 -3.74
N PRO A 258 -10.80 -28.09 -4.13
CA PRO A 258 -9.48 -28.68 -3.95
C PRO A 258 -8.46 -28.08 -4.92
N PRO A 259 -7.14 -28.25 -4.67
CA PRO A 259 -6.10 -27.85 -5.58
C PRO A 259 -6.27 -28.54 -6.95
N PRO A 260 -5.98 -27.84 -8.07
CA PRO A 260 -5.88 -28.47 -9.37
C PRO A 260 -4.89 -29.65 -9.37
N ALA A 261 -5.16 -30.68 -10.17
CA ALA A 261 -4.25 -31.80 -10.30
C ALA A 261 -2.95 -31.38 -11.02
N GLY A 262 -1.82 -32.01 -10.66
CA GLY A 262 -0.54 -31.85 -11.37
C GLY A 262 0.28 -30.63 -10.95
N LEU A 263 -0.04 -29.97 -9.84
CA LEU A 263 0.80 -28.91 -9.27
C LEU A 263 2.18 -29.44 -8.86
N SER A 264 3.24 -28.72 -9.19
CA SER A 264 4.59 -28.98 -8.66
C SER A 264 4.63 -28.74 -7.13
N PRO A 265 5.71 -29.18 -6.43
CA PRO A 265 5.85 -28.88 -5.00
C PRO A 265 5.80 -27.37 -4.69
N GLU A 266 6.42 -26.53 -5.51
CA GLU A 266 6.44 -25.07 -5.37
C GLU A 266 5.03 -24.48 -5.62
N GLU A 267 4.34 -24.97 -6.65
CA GLU A 267 2.96 -24.56 -6.96
C GLU A 267 1.99 -25.01 -5.87
N LYS A 268 2.21 -26.21 -5.30
CA LYS A 268 1.42 -26.68 -4.16
C LYS A 268 1.65 -25.84 -2.92
N HIS A 269 2.90 -25.44 -2.65
CA HIS A 269 3.22 -24.52 -1.55
C HIS A 269 2.53 -23.15 -1.73
N ALA A 270 2.56 -22.61 -2.94
CA ALA A 270 1.85 -21.37 -3.27
C ALA A 270 0.33 -21.50 -3.12
N TRP A 271 -0.23 -22.65 -3.59
CA TRP A 271 -1.65 -22.96 -3.37
C TRP A 271 -2.02 -22.97 -1.89
N ASP A 272 -1.22 -23.64 -1.05
CA ASP A 272 -1.52 -23.78 0.39
C ASP A 272 -1.52 -22.39 1.08
N GLY A 273 -0.57 -21.51 0.72
CA GLY A 273 -0.55 -20.14 1.20
C GLY A 273 -1.78 -19.32 0.78
N LEU A 274 -2.14 -19.40 -0.50
CA LEU A 274 -3.34 -18.74 -1.03
C LEU A 274 -4.63 -19.31 -0.42
N ALA A 275 -4.75 -20.63 -0.29
CA ALA A 275 -5.94 -21.26 0.28
C ALA A 275 -6.16 -20.84 1.74
N ASP A 276 -5.09 -20.74 2.52
CA ASP A 276 -5.15 -20.22 3.88
C ASP A 276 -5.56 -18.74 3.90
N PHE A 277 -4.94 -17.91 3.06
CA PHE A 277 -5.28 -16.48 2.94
C PHE A 277 -6.74 -16.28 2.52
N TYR A 278 -7.23 -16.99 1.50
CA TYR A 278 -8.63 -16.88 1.07
C TYR A 278 -9.62 -17.34 2.13
N LYS A 279 -9.24 -18.33 2.93
CA LYS A 279 -10.10 -18.88 3.99
C LYS A 279 -10.08 -18.05 5.27
N ASN A 280 -8.91 -17.61 5.69
CA ASN A 280 -8.67 -17.08 7.04
C ASN A 280 -8.16 -15.63 7.06
N GLY A 281 -7.54 -15.14 5.97
CA GLY A 281 -6.82 -13.86 5.93
C GLY A 281 -7.59 -12.67 5.39
N LEU A 282 -8.76 -12.86 4.76
CA LEU A 282 -9.49 -11.80 4.05
C LEU A 282 -10.46 -10.98 4.93
N GLY A 283 -10.49 -11.18 6.25
CA GLY A 283 -11.46 -10.49 7.12
C GLY A 283 -11.41 -8.98 7.00
N TYR A 284 -10.24 -8.39 7.15
CA TYR A 284 -10.00 -6.95 7.03
C TYR A 284 -10.32 -6.41 5.63
N ALA A 285 -9.89 -7.13 4.58
CA ALA A 285 -10.07 -6.73 3.20
C ALA A 285 -11.56 -6.73 2.80
N ASN A 286 -12.33 -7.72 3.25
CA ASN A 286 -13.76 -7.80 3.01
C ASN A 286 -14.52 -6.64 3.67
N GLU A 287 -14.21 -6.30 4.94
CA GLU A 287 -14.84 -5.17 5.60
C GLU A 287 -14.50 -3.86 4.88
N MET A 288 -13.23 -3.64 4.52
CA MET A 288 -12.81 -2.44 3.81
C MET A 288 -13.35 -2.38 2.37
N ALA A 289 -13.53 -3.52 1.71
CA ALA A 289 -14.11 -3.58 0.36
C ALA A 289 -15.62 -3.31 0.35
N LEU A 290 -16.34 -3.70 1.41
CA LEU A 290 -17.79 -3.63 1.43
C LEU A 290 -18.32 -2.45 2.23
N ARG A 291 -17.76 -2.17 3.40
CA ARG A 291 -18.33 -1.19 4.36
C ARG A 291 -17.27 -0.39 5.13
N PRO A 292 -16.26 0.23 4.48
CA PRO A 292 -15.14 0.87 5.17
C PRO A 292 -15.56 1.96 6.17
N GLN A 293 -16.67 2.64 5.91
CA GLN A 293 -17.16 3.70 6.80
C GLN A 293 -17.63 3.18 8.17
N THR A 294 -17.89 1.88 8.30
CA THR A 294 -18.31 1.26 9.58
C THR A 294 -17.18 1.24 10.62
N LEU A 295 -15.92 1.36 10.18
CA LEU A 295 -14.72 1.25 11.01
C LEU A 295 -14.44 2.46 11.92
N TYR A 296 -15.47 3.10 12.49
CA TYR A 296 -15.32 4.27 13.37
C TYR A 296 -14.39 4.03 14.57
N GLY A 297 -14.39 2.81 15.11
CA GLY A 297 -13.57 2.46 16.27
C GLY A 297 -12.07 2.61 16.04
N ILE A 298 -11.59 2.38 14.81
CA ILE A 298 -10.14 2.50 14.49
C ILE A 298 -9.66 3.95 14.33
N VAL A 299 -10.55 4.93 14.24
CA VAL A 299 -10.20 6.35 14.26
C VAL A 299 -10.37 6.98 15.63
N ASP A 300 -10.99 6.27 16.58
CA ASP A 300 -11.21 6.76 17.94
C ASP A 300 -10.30 6.08 18.98
N SER A 301 -9.79 4.89 18.68
CA SER A 301 -8.89 4.12 19.56
C SER A 301 -7.53 3.85 18.90
N PRO A 302 -6.41 4.38 19.44
CA PRO A 302 -5.07 4.04 18.94
C PRO A 302 -4.80 2.52 19.02
N ALA A 303 -5.18 1.87 20.12
CA ALA A 303 -5.06 0.43 20.28
C ALA A 303 -5.93 -0.34 19.27
N GLY A 304 -7.16 0.15 19.00
CA GLY A 304 -8.03 -0.42 17.97
C GLY A 304 -7.43 -0.30 16.57
N LEU A 305 -6.83 0.85 16.25
CA LEU A 305 -6.10 1.04 14.99
C LEU A 305 -4.89 0.10 14.88
N ALA A 306 -4.10 -0.01 15.93
CA ALA A 306 -2.95 -0.91 15.96
C ALA A 306 -3.37 -2.37 15.73
N GLY A 307 -4.39 -2.84 16.44
CA GLY A 307 -4.93 -4.19 16.24
C GLY A 307 -5.41 -4.44 14.81
N TRP A 308 -6.12 -3.47 14.22
CA TRP A 308 -6.58 -3.55 12.83
C TRP A 308 -5.44 -3.62 11.81
N ILE A 309 -4.39 -2.80 11.98
CA ILE A 309 -3.21 -2.80 11.13
C ILE A 309 -2.43 -4.12 11.23
N LEU A 310 -2.29 -4.67 12.45
CA LEU A 310 -1.55 -5.91 12.68
C LEU A 310 -2.25 -7.16 12.15
N ASP A 311 -3.58 -7.12 11.95
CA ASP A 311 -4.38 -8.25 11.46
C ASP A 311 -4.37 -8.38 9.92
N HIS A 312 -3.43 -7.72 9.24
CA HIS A 312 -3.31 -7.78 7.78
C HIS A 312 -3.01 -9.19 7.28
N ASP A 313 -1.97 -9.83 7.81
CA ASP A 313 -1.61 -11.21 7.51
C ASP A 313 -0.91 -11.86 8.71
N ILE A 314 -1.17 -13.14 8.88
CA ILE A 314 -0.71 -13.90 10.05
C ILE A 314 0.82 -14.00 10.15
N ARG A 315 1.55 -13.96 9.02
CA ARG A 315 3.02 -14.14 8.98
C ARG A 315 3.71 -12.86 9.41
N SER A 316 3.30 -11.71 8.84
CA SER A 316 3.78 -10.40 9.28
C SER A 316 3.39 -10.12 10.73
N TYR A 317 2.17 -10.47 11.14
CA TYR A 317 1.76 -10.36 12.54
C TYR A 317 2.69 -11.16 13.48
N ARG A 318 2.95 -12.43 13.17
CA ARG A 318 3.85 -13.28 13.99
C ARG A 318 5.27 -12.72 14.06
N MET A 319 5.80 -12.19 12.95
CA MET A 319 7.09 -11.51 12.93
C MET A 319 7.07 -10.28 13.86
N ILE A 320 6.05 -9.43 13.77
CA ILE A 320 5.90 -8.25 14.63
C ILE A 320 5.75 -8.65 16.10
N ALA A 321 4.99 -9.70 16.41
CA ALA A 321 4.85 -10.22 17.78
C ALA A 321 6.21 -10.64 18.37
N ARG A 322 7.07 -11.30 17.59
CA ARG A 322 8.45 -11.64 18.01
C ARG A 322 9.30 -10.39 18.25
N VAL A 323 9.13 -9.32 17.46
CA VAL A 323 9.81 -8.03 17.70
C VAL A 323 9.42 -7.45 19.06
N PHE A 324 8.13 -7.51 19.43
CA PHE A 324 7.67 -7.04 20.74
C PHE A 324 8.06 -7.99 21.89
N ASP A 325 8.28 -9.27 21.62
CA ASP A 325 8.90 -10.22 22.55
C ASP A 325 10.44 -10.06 22.64
N GLY A 326 11.04 -9.09 21.94
CA GLY A 326 12.46 -8.73 22.03
C GLY A 326 13.39 -9.47 21.05
N GLN A 327 12.84 -10.15 20.05
CA GLN A 327 13.63 -10.81 19.00
C GLN A 327 14.00 -9.82 17.88
N SER A 328 15.12 -10.09 17.21
CA SER A 328 15.57 -9.29 16.06
C SER A 328 15.05 -9.90 14.76
N GLU A 329 14.19 -9.18 14.05
CA GLU A 329 13.50 -9.63 12.82
C GLU A 329 13.73 -8.69 11.62
N GLY A 330 14.76 -7.83 11.67
CA GLY A 330 14.96 -6.79 10.64
C GLY A 330 14.09 -5.55 10.83
N LEU A 331 13.09 -5.60 11.72
CA LEU A 331 12.30 -4.47 12.20
C LEU A 331 12.60 -4.16 13.66
N SER A 332 12.48 -2.88 14.02
CA SER A 332 12.42 -2.42 15.41
C SER A 332 10.98 -2.18 15.84
N ARG A 333 10.75 -2.08 17.15
CA ARG A 333 9.45 -1.64 17.68
C ARG A 333 9.09 -0.24 17.22
N ASP A 334 10.08 0.65 17.12
CA ASP A 334 9.89 2.01 16.58
C ASP A 334 9.43 1.97 15.12
N ASP A 335 10.02 1.13 14.26
CA ASP A 335 9.58 1.00 12.86
C ASP A 335 8.06 0.72 12.79
N VAL A 336 7.57 -0.26 13.54
CA VAL A 336 6.15 -0.64 13.56
C VAL A 336 5.29 0.52 14.06
N LEU A 337 5.69 1.15 15.16
CA LEU A 337 4.91 2.24 15.77
C LEU A 337 5.00 3.55 14.98
N ASP A 338 6.09 3.82 14.29
CA ASP A 338 6.21 4.96 13.37
C ASP A 338 5.11 4.89 12.30
N ASN A 339 4.90 3.71 11.71
CA ASN A 339 3.86 3.52 10.70
C ASN A 339 2.44 3.65 11.30
N ILE A 340 2.16 3.01 12.41
CA ILE A 340 0.85 3.10 13.09
C ILE A 340 0.57 4.54 13.53
N THR A 341 1.58 5.22 14.06
CA THR A 341 1.46 6.63 14.50
C THR A 341 1.21 7.57 13.34
N LEU A 342 1.81 7.32 12.17
CA LEU A 342 1.50 8.08 10.96
C LEU A 342 0.01 8.00 10.60
N TYR A 343 -0.56 6.78 10.55
CA TYR A 343 -1.99 6.58 10.29
C TYR A 343 -2.86 7.32 11.30
N TRP A 344 -2.48 7.28 12.57
CA TRP A 344 -3.19 7.97 13.64
C TRP A 344 -3.16 9.49 13.46
N LEU A 345 -1.97 10.08 13.37
CA LEU A 345 -1.79 11.53 13.30
C LEU A 345 -2.36 12.16 12.03
N THR A 346 -2.39 11.43 10.92
CA THR A 346 -3.00 11.89 9.68
C THR A 346 -4.47 11.51 9.58
N ASN A 347 -4.99 10.73 10.53
CA ASN A 347 -6.36 10.21 10.53
C ASN A 347 -6.74 9.53 9.20
N THR A 348 -5.87 8.66 8.69
CA THR A 348 -6.02 8.04 7.37
C THR A 348 -6.55 6.61 7.40
N ALA A 349 -6.95 6.09 8.54
CA ALA A 349 -7.46 4.72 8.69
C ALA A 349 -8.66 4.45 7.76
N ILE A 350 -9.69 5.31 7.77
CA ILE A 350 -10.88 5.13 6.91
C ILE A 350 -10.60 5.52 5.45
N SER A 351 -9.86 6.60 5.21
CA SER A 351 -9.59 7.04 3.83
C SER A 351 -8.73 6.03 3.07
N SER A 352 -7.78 5.37 3.74
CA SER A 352 -7.00 4.27 3.14
C SER A 352 -7.86 3.04 2.83
N ALA A 353 -8.80 2.69 3.69
CA ALA A 353 -9.72 1.58 3.48
C ALA A 353 -10.60 1.76 2.23
N ARG A 354 -10.88 3.00 1.82
CA ARG A 354 -11.70 3.28 0.63
C ARG A 354 -11.07 2.85 -0.69
N LEU A 355 -9.75 2.64 -0.75
CA LEU A 355 -9.10 2.05 -1.92
C LEU A 355 -9.65 0.65 -2.23
N TYR A 356 -9.89 -0.17 -1.20
CA TYR A 356 -10.52 -1.49 -1.34
C TYR A 356 -11.94 -1.37 -1.89
N TRP A 357 -12.72 -0.44 -1.35
CA TRP A 357 -14.10 -0.20 -1.80
C TRP A 357 -14.15 0.29 -3.26
N ASP A 358 -13.32 1.27 -3.62
CA ASP A 358 -13.24 1.81 -4.98
C ASP A 358 -12.80 0.73 -5.99
N THR A 359 -11.88 -0.13 -5.60
CA THR A 359 -11.43 -1.23 -6.46
C THR A 359 -12.55 -2.25 -6.69
N THR A 360 -13.27 -2.62 -5.64
CA THR A 360 -14.34 -3.63 -5.73
C THR A 360 -15.57 -3.13 -6.48
N HIS A 361 -15.93 -1.84 -6.34
CA HIS A 361 -17.19 -1.30 -6.88
C HIS A 361 -17.03 -0.57 -8.22
N ASN A 362 -15.83 -0.08 -8.55
CA ASN A 362 -15.61 0.77 -9.72
C ASN A 362 -14.68 0.14 -10.78
N LEU A 363 -14.25 -1.10 -10.57
CA LEU A 363 -13.51 -1.87 -11.58
C LEU A 363 -14.27 -3.14 -11.94
N PRO A 364 -14.13 -3.64 -13.19
CA PRO A 364 -14.62 -4.97 -13.55
C PRO A 364 -14.05 -6.01 -12.59
N PRO A 365 -14.81 -7.07 -12.26
CA PRO A 365 -14.27 -8.19 -11.51
C PRO A 365 -13.07 -8.78 -12.26
N ALA A 366 -11.87 -8.52 -11.75
CA ALA A 366 -10.63 -9.17 -12.21
C ALA A 366 -10.16 -10.10 -11.09
N GLY A 367 -9.46 -11.16 -11.45
CA GLY A 367 -8.75 -11.97 -10.46
C GLY A 367 -7.79 -11.07 -9.69
N PHE A 368 -7.83 -11.10 -8.38
CA PHE A 368 -7.03 -10.21 -7.52
C PHE A 368 -5.52 -10.30 -7.82
N PHE A 369 -5.05 -11.46 -8.28
CA PHE A 369 -3.67 -11.73 -8.64
C PHE A 369 -3.52 -12.09 -10.14
N ASP A 370 -4.16 -11.34 -11.03
CA ASP A 370 -4.10 -11.59 -12.48
C ASP A 370 -3.49 -10.40 -13.23
N ALA A 371 -2.21 -10.53 -13.59
CA ALA A 371 -1.44 -9.54 -14.36
C ALA A 371 -1.28 -9.90 -15.84
N ARG A 372 -2.06 -10.84 -16.36
CA ARG A 372 -1.96 -11.24 -17.78
C ARG A 372 -2.17 -10.06 -18.72
N GLY A 373 -1.30 -9.96 -19.71
CA GLY A 373 -1.31 -8.89 -20.71
C GLY A 373 -0.25 -7.81 -20.50
N VAL A 374 0.51 -7.82 -19.39
CA VAL A 374 1.68 -6.97 -19.22
C VAL A 374 2.76 -7.40 -20.23
N LYS A 375 3.17 -6.46 -21.09
CA LYS A 375 4.17 -6.70 -22.14
C LYS A 375 5.55 -6.12 -21.80
N LEU A 376 5.60 -5.19 -20.85
CA LEU A 376 6.84 -4.59 -20.39
C LEU A 376 7.74 -5.63 -19.68
N PRO A 377 9.04 -5.38 -19.61
CA PRO A 377 9.96 -6.17 -18.77
C PRO A 377 9.51 -6.17 -17.31
N VAL A 378 9.46 -7.37 -16.69
CA VAL A 378 9.02 -7.55 -15.30
C VAL A 378 10.10 -8.24 -14.49
N GLY A 379 10.38 -7.71 -13.29
CA GLY A 379 11.17 -8.38 -12.26
C GLY A 379 10.32 -8.79 -11.09
N ILE A 380 10.66 -9.92 -10.46
CA ILE A 380 9.95 -10.48 -9.32
C ILE A 380 10.93 -10.87 -8.22
N SER A 381 10.68 -10.39 -7.00
CA SER A 381 11.24 -10.92 -5.75
C SER A 381 10.17 -11.73 -5.03
N ALA A 382 10.29 -13.05 -5.00
CA ALA A 382 9.33 -13.95 -4.36
C ALA A 382 9.81 -14.33 -2.95
N PHE A 383 9.30 -13.66 -1.91
CA PHE A 383 9.66 -13.91 -0.53
C PHE A 383 8.88 -15.10 0.05
N ALA A 384 9.54 -15.88 0.94
CA ALA A 384 9.00 -17.16 1.42
C ALA A 384 7.71 -17.02 2.23
N GLU A 385 7.61 -15.93 3.01
CA GLU A 385 6.49 -15.67 3.92
C GLU A 385 5.59 -14.52 3.43
N GLU A 386 5.62 -14.19 2.13
CA GLU A 386 4.59 -13.38 1.50
C GLU A 386 3.23 -14.12 1.53
N ILE A 387 2.10 -13.45 1.30
CA ILE A 387 0.76 -14.07 1.20
C ILE A 387 0.83 -15.40 0.43
N TYR A 388 1.59 -15.43 -0.65
CA TYR A 388 2.08 -16.64 -1.28
C TYR A 388 3.43 -16.38 -1.95
N GLN A 389 4.33 -17.33 -1.90
CA GLN A 389 5.57 -17.29 -2.68
C GLN A 389 5.24 -17.66 -4.13
N ALA A 390 5.16 -16.66 -5.02
CA ALA A 390 4.80 -16.88 -6.42
C ALA A 390 5.82 -17.81 -7.12
N PRO A 391 5.42 -19.00 -7.64
CA PRO A 391 6.33 -19.89 -8.34
C PRO A 391 6.80 -19.30 -9.66
N GLU A 392 8.04 -19.60 -10.06
CA GLU A 392 8.59 -19.12 -11.34
C GLU A 392 7.76 -19.64 -12.54
N SER A 393 7.21 -20.84 -12.46
CA SER A 393 6.33 -21.40 -13.49
C SER A 393 5.08 -20.56 -13.72
N TRP A 394 4.45 -20.06 -12.63
CA TRP A 394 3.30 -19.15 -12.74
C TRP A 394 3.72 -17.78 -13.24
N ALA A 395 4.86 -17.28 -12.77
CA ALA A 395 5.40 -16.00 -13.24
C ALA A 395 5.64 -15.99 -14.75
N LYS A 396 6.24 -17.05 -15.30
CA LYS A 396 6.46 -17.23 -16.75
C LYS A 396 5.16 -17.34 -17.56
N ARG A 397 4.08 -17.83 -16.95
CA ARG A 397 2.77 -17.87 -17.58
C ARG A 397 2.06 -16.51 -17.59
N ALA A 398 2.24 -15.72 -16.54
CA ALA A 398 1.58 -14.44 -16.36
C ALA A 398 2.27 -13.31 -17.13
N TYR A 399 3.60 -13.26 -17.11
CA TYR A 399 4.39 -12.20 -17.72
C TYR A 399 5.14 -12.68 -18.95
N ALA A 400 4.76 -12.16 -20.11
CA ALA A 400 5.37 -12.51 -21.39
C ALA A 400 6.87 -12.12 -21.47
N ASN A 401 7.29 -11.10 -20.71
CA ASN A 401 8.66 -10.60 -20.66
C ASN A 401 9.18 -10.60 -19.22
N LEU A 402 9.29 -11.80 -18.62
CA LEU A 402 9.89 -11.97 -17.30
C LEU A 402 11.40 -11.79 -17.40
N LEU A 403 11.88 -10.60 -16.99
CA LEU A 403 13.29 -10.21 -17.08
C LEU A 403 14.14 -10.76 -15.93
N TYR A 404 13.55 -10.83 -14.75
CA TYR A 404 14.21 -11.26 -13.52
C TYR A 404 13.24 -11.99 -12.61
N TYR A 405 13.71 -13.05 -11.98
CA TYR A 405 12.97 -13.78 -10.94
C TYR A 405 13.93 -14.26 -9.87
N LYS A 406 13.59 -14.03 -8.62
CA LYS A 406 14.34 -14.54 -7.48
C LYS A 406 13.40 -15.00 -6.36
N ALA A 407 13.48 -16.28 -6.01
CA ALA A 407 12.87 -16.80 -4.78
C ALA A 407 13.84 -16.61 -3.60
N HIS A 408 13.34 -16.06 -2.51
CA HIS A 408 14.08 -15.88 -1.25
C HIS A 408 13.59 -16.83 -0.18
N PRO A 409 14.49 -17.42 0.63
CA PRO A 409 14.11 -18.39 1.67
C PRO A 409 13.56 -17.72 2.94
N LYS A 410 13.50 -16.38 2.97
CA LYS A 410 13.01 -15.58 4.11
C LYS A 410 12.42 -14.27 3.62
N GLY A 411 11.68 -13.62 4.48
CA GLY A 411 11.01 -12.35 4.22
C GLY A 411 9.51 -12.53 4.10
N THR A 412 8.78 -11.57 4.71
CA THR A 412 7.33 -11.51 4.72
C THR A 412 6.80 -10.50 3.69
N HIS A 413 5.61 -10.02 3.88
CA HIS A 413 4.93 -9.03 3.04
C HIS A 413 5.69 -7.70 2.90
N PHE A 414 6.34 -7.22 3.97
CA PHE A 414 6.99 -5.91 4.03
C PHE A 414 8.49 -5.97 3.71
N ALA A 415 8.85 -6.55 2.56
CA ALA A 415 10.24 -6.83 2.18
C ALA A 415 11.16 -5.59 2.17
N ALA A 416 10.67 -4.42 1.74
CA ALA A 416 11.43 -3.16 1.77
C ALA A 416 11.81 -2.75 3.20
N TRP A 417 11.01 -3.13 4.16
CA TRP A 417 11.14 -2.75 5.56
C TRP A 417 12.01 -3.71 6.36
N GLU A 418 11.80 -5.04 6.16
CA GLU A 418 12.46 -6.09 6.95
C GLU A 418 13.67 -6.75 6.25
N GLN A 419 13.66 -6.81 4.91
CA GLN A 419 14.73 -7.39 4.06
C GLN A 419 15.25 -6.39 3.00
N PRO A 420 15.57 -5.13 3.36
CA PRO A 420 15.90 -4.09 2.39
C PRO A 420 17.09 -4.46 1.52
N ALA A 421 18.10 -5.18 2.05
CA ALA A 421 19.26 -5.57 1.29
C ALA A 421 18.93 -6.56 0.14
N LEU A 422 18.02 -7.51 0.38
CA LEU A 422 17.57 -8.45 -0.63
C LEU A 422 16.78 -7.73 -1.73
N LEU A 423 15.81 -6.92 -1.34
CA LEU A 423 14.99 -6.16 -2.29
C LEU A 423 15.85 -5.20 -3.15
N VAL A 424 16.76 -4.46 -2.53
CA VAL A 424 17.69 -3.55 -3.24
C VAL A 424 18.55 -4.30 -4.26
N SER A 425 19.08 -5.47 -3.89
CA SER A 425 19.85 -6.32 -4.81
C SER A 425 19.05 -6.73 -6.04
N ASP A 426 17.81 -7.18 -5.81
CA ASP A 426 16.93 -7.65 -6.88
C ASP A 426 16.45 -6.51 -7.79
N VAL A 427 16.12 -5.35 -7.23
CA VAL A 427 15.74 -4.15 -7.99
C VAL A 427 16.89 -3.70 -8.89
N ARG A 428 18.11 -3.66 -8.37
CA ARG A 428 19.32 -3.35 -9.18
C ARG A 428 19.50 -4.35 -10.30
N ALA A 429 19.40 -5.66 -10.00
CA ALA A 429 19.55 -6.74 -10.99
C ALA A 429 18.46 -6.67 -12.06
N THR A 430 17.21 -6.46 -11.68
CA THR A 430 16.06 -6.34 -12.58
C THR A 430 16.29 -5.25 -13.63
N PHE A 431 16.65 -4.05 -13.21
CA PHE A 431 16.68 -2.91 -14.11
C PHE A 431 18.05 -2.64 -14.76
N LYS A 432 19.03 -3.55 -14.56
CA LYS A 432 20.37 -3.38 -15.08
C LYS A 432 20.40 -3.20 -16.60
N SER A 433 19.68 -4.03 -17.35
CA SER A 433 19.65 -3.99 -18.82
C SER A 433 18.80 -2.82 -19.38
N LEU A 434 17.95 -2.21 -18.58
CA LEU A 434 17.07 -1.10 -19.02
C LEU A 434 17.72 0.28 -18.92
N ARG A 435 18.93 0.37 -18.38
CA ARG A 435 19.67 1.64 -18.22
C ARG A 435 20.31 2.17 -19.50
N SER A 436 20.50 1.30 -20.47
CA SER A 436 21.12 1.62 -21.78
C SER A 436 20.10 1.79 -22.91
N VAL A 437 18.81 1.80 -22.59
CA VAL A 437 17.71 1.94 -23.58
C VAL A 437 17.32 3.38 -23.81
#